data_8fb8aa8272618346fc26aa9a9151c11c
#
_entry.id   8fb8aa8272618346fc26aa9a9151c11c
#
_cell.length_a   1.000
_cell.length_b   1.000
_cell.length_c   1.000
_cell.angle_alpha   90.00
_cell.angle_beta   90.00
_cell.angle_gamma   90.00
#
_symmetry.space_group_name_H-M   'P 1'
#
loop_
_entity.id
_entity.type
_entity.pdbx_description
1 polymer ?
#
loop_
_entity_poly.entity_id
_entity_poly.type
_entity_poly.pdbx_seq_one_letter_code
_entity_poly.pdbx_strand_id
1 'polypeptide(L)'
;MNIYFPLTAARTYLREGMVLPVSDKLSVPRCPTNPDEILTPEYIGECKRIAEESVGWQGPHILTYIDTMPRTVLDIGCGLGIFSLSLYHALDEKPTLYMVDGDNGGTYMTKFTNDGHDLVTDTSVTKDFVLGNGVHADHMVLVPPLMEEVAKLPRMDLVVSNYSWFYHYPPEVYWDAVRAIMHETSFMKVNIRLDGGHPEYLDWMKARFHEVTVTELLQNDWNKSITVLAHKPI
;
A
#
# COMPACT_ATOMS: atom_id res chain seq x y z
N MET A 1 10.26 -8.70 -14.56
CA MET A 1 9.74 -9.94 -13.88
C MET A 1 8.42 -10.29 -14.54
N ASN A 2 8.13 -11.56 -14.79
CA ASN A 2 6.81 -11.97 -15.33
C ASN A 2 5.94 -12.39 -14.13
N ILE A 3 4.91 -11.59 -13.80
CA ILE A 3 4.03 -11.86 -12.67
C ILE A 3 2.77 -12.63 -13.07
N TYR A 4 2.26 -13.43 -12.15
CA TYR A 4 0.91 -13.97 -12.21
C TYR A 4 -0.08 -12.85 -11.97
N PHE A 5 -0.97 -12.56 -12.92
CA PHE A 5 -1.94 -11.48 -12.86
C PHE A 5 -3.31 -11.97 -13.32
N PRO A 6 -4.11 -12.56 -12.41
CA PRO A 6 -5.43 -13.12 -12.74
C PRO A 6 -6.46 -12.00 -13.01
N LEU A 7 -7.57 -12.36 -13.64
CA LEU A 7 -8.68 -11.44 -13.94
C LEU A 7 -9.23 -10.76 -12.67
N THR A 8 -9.26 -11.47 -11.55
CA THR A 8 -9.65 -10.91 -10.24
C THR A 8 -8.72 -9.80 -9.78
N ALA A 9 -7.40 -9.97 -9.99
CA ALA A 9 -6.42 -8.91 -9.71
C ALA A 9 -6.63 -7.69 -10.62
N ALA A 10 -6.93 -7.89 -11.91
CA ALA A 10 -7.25 -6.80 -12.82
C ALA A 10 -8.50 -6.00 -12.39
N ARG A 11 -9.53 -6.69 -11.92
CA ARG A 11 -10.74 -6.05 -11.36
C ARG A 11 -10.45 -5.24 -10.10
N THR A 12 -9.64 -5.78 -9.19
CA THR A 12 -9.23 -5.09 -7.96
C THR A 12 -8.37 -3.88 -8.30
N TYR A 13 -7.39 -4.04 -9.18
CA TYR A 13 -6.53 -2.96 -9.65
C TYR A 13 -7.34 -1.79 -10.22
N LEU A 14 -8.42 -2.10 -10.90
CA LEU A 14 -9.37 -1.13 -11.45
C LEU A 14 -10.13 -0.38 -10.35
N ARG A 15 -10.57 -1.07 -9.30
CA ARG A 15 -11.28 -0.46 -8.17
C ARG A 15 -10.40 0.45 -7.32
N GLU A 16 -9.14 0.08 -7.12
CA GLU A 16 -8.18 0.83 -6.32
C GLU A 16 -7.69 2.14 -6.97
N GLY A 17 -8.26 2.53 -8.11
CA GLY A 17 -7.86 3.75 -8.80
C GLY A 17 -6.45 3.74 -9.36
N MET A 18 -5.77 2.59 -9.32
CA MET A 18 -4.45 2.35 -9.96
C MET A 18 -4.52 2.43 -11.49
N VAL A 19 -5.70 2.76 -12.01
CA VAL A 19 -6.09 2.74 -13.41
C VAL A 19 -5.68 4.00 -14.16
N LEU A 20 -5.38 5.10 -13.47
CA LEU A 20 -5.17 6.39 -14.14
C LEU A 20 -4.14 6.34 -15.28
N PRO A 21 -2.95 5.72 -15.12
CA PRO A 21 -2.00 5.59 -16.21
C PRO A 21 -2.52 4.69 -17.36
N VAL A 22 -3.31 3.67 -17.03
CA VAL A 22 -3.90 2.75 -18.01
C VAL A 22 -5.03 3.43 -18.77
N SER A 23 -5.92 4.13 -18.07
CA SER A 23 -7.04 4.85 -18.64
C SER A 23 -6.60 5.92 -19.62
N ASP A 24 -5.61 6.70 -19.26
CA ASP A 24 -5.08 7.78 -20.11
C ASP A 24 -4.45 7.20 -21.40
N LYS A 25 -3.74 6.07 -21.29
CA LYS A 25 -3.11 5.41 -22.44
C LYS A 25 -4.10 4.74 -23.37
N LEU A 26 -5.12 4.08 -22.82
CA LEU A 26 -6.10 3.30 -23.59
C LEU A 26 -7.40 4.05 -23.86
N SER A 27 -7.50 5.31 -23.40
CA SER A 27 -8.71 6.13 -23.56
C SER A 27 -9.97 5.48 -22.97
N VAL A 28 -9.84 4.71 -21.88
CA VAL A 28 -10.96 4.07 -21.19
C VAL A 28 -11.49 4.96 -20.06
N PRO A 29 -12.77 4.85 -19.66
CA PRO A 29 -13.32 5.59 -18.54
C PRO A 29 -12.55 5.32 -17.23
N ARG A 30 -12.29 6.38 -16.45
CA ARG A 30 -11.57 6.28 -15.16
C ARG A 30 -12.38 5.60 -14.07
N CYS A 31 -13.71 5.75 -14.12
CA CYS A 31 -14.66 5.09 -13.23
C CYS A 31 -15.75 4.48 -14.07
N PRO A 32 -15.57 3.28 -14.62
CA PRO A 32 -16.58 2.64 -15.41
C PRO A 32 -17.78 2.25 -14.54
N THR A 33 -18.99 2.48 -15.04
CA THR A 33 -20.23 2.03 -14.38
C THR A 33 -20.32 0.51 -14.31
N ASN A 34 -19.67 -0.17 -15.25
CA ASN A 34 -19.53 -1.62 -15.28
C ASN A 34 -18.05 -1.99 -15.53
N PRO A 35 -17.32 -2.44 -14.51
CA PRO A 35 -15.92 -2.85 -14.65
C PRO A 35 -15.68 -3.90 -15.74
N ASP A 36 -16.62 -4.81 -15.95
CA ASP A 36 -16.45 -5.92 -16.91
C ASP A 36 -16.44 -5.44 -18.39
N GLU A 37 -17.00 -4.27 -18.68
CA GLU A 37 -17.00 -3.71 -20.03
C GLU A 37 -15.63 -3.22 -20.50
N ILE A 38 -14.73 -2.91 -19.57
CA ILE A 38 -13.39 -2.41 -19.90
C ILE A 38 -12.28 -3.42 -19.68
N LEU A 39 -12.57 -4.61 -19.14
CA LEU A 39 -11.60 -5.67 -18.93
C LEU A 39 -11.25 -6.40 -20.23
N THR A 40 -10.82 -5.64 -21.25
CA THR A 40 -10.30 -6.21 -22.49
C THR A 40 -8.92 -6.84 -22.26
N PRO A 41 -8.48 -7.76 -23.15
CA PRO A 41 -7.12 -8.31 -23.08
C PRO A 41 -6.02 -7.23 -23.06
N GLU A 42 -6.20 -6.15 -23.84
CA GLU A 42 -5.27 -5.02 -23.85
C GLU A 42 -5.21 -4.32 -22.50
N TYR A 43 -6.39 -4.07 -21.89
CA TYR A 43 -6.49 -3.44 -20.58
C TYR A 43 -5.83 -4.28 -19.48
N ILE A 44 -6.12 -5.58 -19.45
CA ILE A 44 -5.51 -6.51 -18.49
C ILE A 44 -4.00 -6.58 -18.72
N GLY A 45 -3.56 -6.60 -19.97
CA GLY A 45 -2.14 -6.60 -20.34
C GLY A 45 -1.39 -5.36 -19.84
N GLU A 46 -2.01 -4.19 -19.95
CA GLU A 46 -1.41 -2.93 -19.47
C GLU A 46 -1.41 -2.83 -17.94
N CYS A 47 -2.47 -3.26 -17.27
CA CYS A 47 -2.48 -3.38 -15.81
C CYS A 47 -1.36 -4.29 -15.32
N LYS A 48 -1.20 -5.46 -15.95
CA LYS A 48 -0.12 -6.40 -15.63
C LYS A 48 1.25 -5.74 -15.84
N ARG A 49 1.49 -5.07 -16.96
CA ARG A 49 2.76 -4.38 -17.26
C ARG A 49 3.10 -3.35 -16.18
N ILE A 50 2.13 -2.52 -15.77
CA ILE A 50 2.33 -1.51 -14.71
C ILE A 50 2.61 -2.19 -13.37
N ALA A 51 1.90 -3.27 -13.03
CA ALA A 51 2.16 -4.04 -11.83
C ALA A 51 3.56 -4.67 -11.85
N GLU A 52 4.00 -5.22 -12.97
CA GLU A 52 5.36 -5.77 -13.15
C GLU A 52 6.45 -4.71 -12.95
N GLU A 53 6.25 -3.51 -13.51
CA GLU A 53 7.15 -2.38 -13.30
C GLU A 53 7.18 -1.99 -11.82
N SER A 54 6.01 -1.85 -11.17
CA SER A 54 5.91 -1.49 -9.75
C SER A 54 6.58 -2.51 -8.85
N VAL A 55 6.38 -3.81 -9.08
CA VAL A 55 7.07 -4.89 -8.36
C VAL A 55 8.59 -4.82 -8.60
N GLY A 56 9.01 -4.45 -9.78
CA GLY A 56 10.43 -4.39 -10.14
C GLY A 56 11.21 -3.28 -9.45
N TRP A 57 10.55 -2.19 -9.02
CA TRP A 57 11.29 -1.02 -8.51
C TRP A 57 10.96 -0.57 -7.09
N GLN A 58 9.73 -0.74 -6.60
CA GLN A 58 9.30 -0.15 -5.30
C GLN A 58 10.10 -0.70 -4.11
N GLY A 59 10.28 -2.01 -4.03
CA GLY A 59 11.08 -2.65 -2.99
C GLY A 59 12.56 -2.26 -3.06
N PRO A 60 13.24 -2.44 -4.19
CA PRO A 60 14.63 -1.99 -4.33
C PRO A 60 14.80 -0.50 -4.01
N HIS A 61 13.88 0.35 -4.43
CA HIS A 61 13.94 1.79 -4.18
C HIS A 61 13.92 2.12 -2.68
N ILE A 62 12.96 1.59 -1.92
CA ILE A 62 12.90 1.87 -0.48
C ILE A 62 14.13 1.36 0.27
N LEU A 63 14.69 0.23 -0.16
CA LEU A 63 15.90 -0.34 0.44
C LEU A 63 17.15 0.54 0.28
N THR A 64 17.14 1.52 -0.62
CA THR A 64 18.23 2.51 -0.73
C THR A 64 18.25 3.53 0.40
N TYR A 65 17.17 3.65 1.16
CA TYR A 65 17.01 4.62 2.25
C TYR A 65 17.06 4.01 3.64
N ILE A 66 17.02 2.68 3.74
CA ILE A 66 17.06 1.98 5.04
C ILE A 66 18.38 1.23 5.17
N ASP A 67 19.01 1.35 6.32
CA ASP A 67 20.33 0.76 6.60
C ASP A 67 20.25 -0.66 7.20
N THR A 68 19.06 -1.07 7.63
CA THR A 68 18.80 -2.39 8.22
C THR A 68 17.74 -3.14 7.44
N MET A 69 18.06 -4.34 6.97
CA MET A 69 17.11 -5.16 6.20
C MET A 69 15.94 -5.61 7.08
N PRO A 70 14.69 -5.27 6.70
CA PRO A 70 13.52 -5.59 7.51
C PRO A 70 13.20 -7.09 7.45
N ARG A 71 12.96 -7.69 8.62
CA ARG A 71 12.48 -9.08 8.76
C ARG A 71 10.98 -9.16 8.97
N THR A 72 10.40 -8.09 9.47
CA THR A 72 8.96 -7.94 9.70
C THR A 72 8.45 -6.67 9.05
N VAL A 73 7.46 -6.80 8.20
CA VAL A 73 6.88 -5.69 7.42
C VAL A 73 5.38 -5.64 7.64
N LEU A 74 4.88 -4.47 8.04
CA LEU A 74 3.46 -4.18 8.11
C LEU A 74 3.07 -3.28 6.94
N ASP A 75 2.14 -3.75 6.10
CA ASP A 75 1.60 -3.01 4.95
C ASP A 75 0.13 -2.67 5.21
N ILE A 76 -0.15 -1.39 5.52
CA ILE A 76 -1.50 -0.90 5.88
C ILE A 76 -2.19 -0.35 4.64
N GLY A 77 -3.33 -0.96 4.30
CA GLY A 77 -4.02 -0.71 3.04
C GLY A 77 -3.23 -1.30 1.89
N CYS A 78 -2.88 -2.58 2.02
CA CYS A 78 -1.98 -3.26 1.10
C CYS A 78 -2.56 -3.46 -0.30
N GLY A 79 -3.88 -3.36 -0.48
CA GLY A 79 -4.55 -3.63 -1.74
C GLY A 79 -4.17 -5.01 -2.28
N LEU A 80 -3.71 -5.09 -3.52
CA LEU A 80 -3.18 -6.33 -4.10
C LEU A 80 -1.84 -6.79 -3.50
N GLY A 81 -1.20 -5.99 -2.65
CA GLY A 81 0.09 -6.34 -2.06
C GLY A 81 1.28 -6.14 -3.00
N ILE A 82 1.17 -5.26 -3.98
CA ILE A 82 2.24 -5.01 -4.96
C ILE A 82 3.53 -4.55 -4.28
N PHE A 83 3.44 -3.63 -3.31
CA PHE A 83 4.61 -3.16 -2.57
C PHE A 83 5.23 -4.29 -1.73
N SER A 84 4.40 -5.02 -0.99
CA SER A 84 4.82 -6.17 -0.20
C SER A 84 5.52 -7.23 -1.06
N LEU A 85 4.96 -7.53 -2.24
CA LEU A 85 5.56 -8.45 -3.21
C LEU A 85 6.91 -7.94 -3.73
N SER A 86 6.98 -6.64 -4.07
CA SER A 86 8.22 -6.00 -4.52
C SER A 86 9.32 -6.11 -3.47
N LEU A 87 9.01 -5.81 -2.22
CA LEU A 87 9.97 -5.90 -1.13
C LEU A 87 10.42 -7.34 -0.86
N TYR A 88 9.48 -8.29 -0.87
CA TYR A 88 9.78 -9.71 -0.71
C TYR A 88 10.77 -10.21 -1.75
N HIS A 89 10.61 -9.83 -3.00
CA HIS A 89 11.53 -10.23 -4.07
C HIS A 89 12.88 -9.52 -4.00
N ALA A 90 12.91 -8.29 -3.51
CA ALA A 90 14.14 -7.50 -3.40
C ALA A 90 15.09 -7.97 -2.28
N LEU A 91 14.58 -8.68 -1.28
CA LEU A 91 15.34 -9.15 -0.14
C LEU A 91 15.79 -10.59 -0.31
N ASP A 92 17.06 -10.90 0.04
CA ASP A 92 17.60 -12.27 0.06
C ASP A 92 17.00 -13.06 1.23
N GLU A 93 17.06 -12.52 2.44
CA GLU A 93 16.34 -13.03 3.62
C GLU A 93 14.89 -12.57 3.56
N LYS A 94 13.97 -13.52 3.38
CA LYS A 94 12.56 -13.20 3.14
C LYS A 94 11.87 -12.72 4.42
N PRO A 95 11.24 -11.53 4.39
CA PRO A 95 10.53 -10.99 5.54
C PRO A 95 9.21 -11.72 5.76
N THR A 96 8.67 -11.62 6.97
CA THR A 96 7.25 -11.90 7.22
C THR A 96 6.45 -10.63 6.90
N LEU A 97 5.48 -10.77 6.00
CA LEU A 97 4.60 -9.70 5.53
C LEU A 97 3.28 -9.76 6.30
N TYR A 98 3.01 -8.75 7.10
CA TYR A 98 1.71 -8.53 7.76
C TYR A 98 0.93 -7.53 6.93
N MET A 99 -0.14 -7.99 6.28
CA MET A 99 -0.86 -7.24 5.26
C MET A 99 -2.25 -6.91 5.76
N VAL A 100 -2.50 -5.62 5.98
CA VAL A 100 -3.77 -5.09 6.51
C VAL A 100 -4.59 -4.56 5.36
N ASP A 101 -5.73 -5.15 5.11
CA ASP A 101 -6.75 -4.68 4.17
C ASP A 101 -8.08 -5.40 4.42
N GLY A 102 -9.10 -5.09 3.63
CA GLY A 102 -10.37 -5.79 3.63
C GLY A 102 -11.50 -5.03 4.31
N ASP A 103 -12.68 -5.62 4.25
CA ASP A 103 -13.90 -5.10 4.85
C ASP A 103 -13.98 -5.50 6.33
N ASN A 104 -14.10 -4.51 7.21
CA ASN A 104 -14.40 -4.72 8.63
C ASN A 104 -15.90 -4.62 8.94
N GLY A 105 -16.76 -4.95 7.97
CA GLY A 105 -18.21 -4.84 8.13
C GLY A 105 -18.76 -3.42 8.01
N GLY A 106 -18.09 -2.54 7.27
CA GLY A 106 -18.58 -1.21 6.91
C GLY A 106 -18.49 -0.15 8.02
N THR A 107 -17.90 -0.48 9.17
CA THR A 107 -18.01 0.42 10.33
C THR A 107 -17.00 1.57 10.32
N TYR A 108 -15.87 1.44 9.64
CA TYR A 108 -14.83 2.48 9.60
C TYR A 108 -14.64 3.14 8.22
N MET A 109 -14.78 2.39 7.14
CA MET A 109 -14.42 2.84 5.80
C MET A 109 -15.39 3.88 5.23
N THR A 110 -16.68 3.74 5.46
CA THR A 110 -17.72 4.65 4.95
C THR A 110 -17.69 6.06 5.55
N LYS A 111 -16.98 6.26 6.66
CA LYS A 111 -16.89 7.59 7.30
C LYS A 111 -15.84 8.51 6.68
N PHE A 112 -14.89 7.97 5.93
CA PHE A 112 -13.72 8.72 5.46
C PHE A 112 -13.65 8.88 3.93
N THR A 113 -14.42 8.10 3.17
CA THR A 113 -14.54 8.29 1.71
C THR A 113 -15.75 9.18 1.43
N ASN A 114 -15.51 10.44 1.09
CA ASN A 114 -16.59 11.38 0.71
C ASN A 114 -17.36 10.96 -0.56
N ASP A 115 -16.90 9.95 -1.26
CA ASP A 115 -17.36 9.63 -2.62
C ASP A 115 -18.18 8.34 -2.67
N GLY A 116 -18.46 7.69 -1.53
CA GLY A 116 -19.31 6.49 -1.45
C GLY A 116 -18.73 5.25 -2.17
N HIS A 117 -17.48 5.30 -2.59
CA HIS A 117 -16.77 4.15 -3.16
C HIS A 117 -16.02 3.42 -2.05
N ASP A 118 -16.49 2.21 -1.73
CA ASP A 118 -15.77 1.31 -0.84
C ASP A 118 -14.49 0.84 -1.55
N LEU A 119 -13.37 1.50 -1.23
CA LEU A 119 -12.03 1.08 -1.68
C LEU A 119 -11.56 -0.12 -0.84
N VAL A 120 -12.35 -1.18 -0.84
CA VAL A 120 -12.07 -2.39 -0.06
C VAL A 120 -11.55 -3.47 -0.99
N THR A 121 -10.38 -3.97 -0.68
CA THR A 121 -9.82 -5.12 -1.39
C THR A 121 -10.34 -6.41 -0.79
N ASP A 122 -10.84 -7.31 -1.61
CA ASP A 122 -11.08 -8.69 -1.20
C ASP A 122 -9.72 -9.35 -0.90
N THR A 123 -9.46 -9.62 0.37
CA THR A 123 -8.19 -10.20 0.83
C THR A 123 -7.90 -11.58 0.25
N SER A 124 -8.93 -12.29 -0.25
CA SER A 124 -8.71 -13.55 -0.99
C SER A 124 -7.99 -13.29 -2.31
N VAL A 125 -8.31 -12.20 -2.99
CA VAL A 125 -7.62 -11.79 -4.24
C VAL A 125 -6.17 -11.38 -3.96
N THR A 126 -5.93 -10.62 -2.88
CA THR A 126 -4.59 -10.29 -2.41
C THR A 126 -3.77 -11.56 -2.14
N LYS A 127 -4.36 -12.50 -1.41
CA LYS A 127 -3.73 -13.79 -1.09
C LYS A 127 -3.35 -14.56 -2.35
N ASP A 128 -4.29 -14.74 -3.25
CA ASP A 128 -4.06 -15.47 -4.51
C ASP A 128 -2.98 -14.79 -5.37
N PHE A 129 -3.02 -13.47 -5.45
CA PHE A 129 -2.02 -12.71 -6.19
C PHE A 129 -0.62 -12.84 -5.58
N VAL A 130 -0.48 -12.64 -4.29
CA VAL A 130 0.82 -12.63 -3.58
C VAL A 130 1.42 -14.05 -3.57
N LEU A 131 0.65 -15.10 -3.23
CA LEU A 131 1.12 -16.48 -3.24
C LEU A 131 1.40 -16.96 -4.68
N GLY A 132 0.54 -16.61 -5.64
CA GLY A 132 0.75 -16.93 -7.05
C GLY A 132 2.02 -16.31 -7.66
N ASN A 133 2.55 -15.28 -7.00
CA ASN A 133 3.82 -14.62 -7.38
C ASN A 133 5.01 -15.06 -6.50
N GLY A 134 4.92 -16.18 -5.82
CA GLY A 134 6.06 -16.86 -5.20
C GLY A 134 6.36 -16.44 -3.75
N VAL A 135 5.48 -15.70 -3.10
CA VAL A 135 5.59 -15.52 -1.64
C VAL A 135 5.16 -16.84 -0.98
N HIS A 136 5.99 -17.35 -0.07
CA HIS A 136 5.65 -18.56 0.65
C HIS A 136 4.58 -18.27 1.72
N ALA A 137 3.65 -19.19 1.92
CA ALA A 137 2.51 -18.98 2.83
C ALA A 137 2.93 -18.65 4.27
N ASP A 138 4.05 -19.20 4.74
CA ASP A 138 4.60 -18.95 6.08
C ASP A 138 5.17 -17.52 6.25
N HIS A 139 5.36 -16.81 5.15
CA HIS A 139 5.82 -15.42 5.12
C HIS A 139 4.69 -14.41 4.92
N MET A 140 3.43 -14.84 4.91
CA MET A 140 2.27 -13.98 4.69
C MET A 140 1.23 -14.13 5.78
N VAL A 141 0.87 -13.02 6.41
CA VAL A 141 -0.19 -12.94 7.41
C VAL A 141 -1.18 -11.86 6.98
N LEU A 142 -2.41 -12.24 6.67
CA LEU A 142 -3.50 -11.30 6.45
C LEU A 142 -4.06 -10.85 7.80
N VAL A 143 -4.17 -9.56 8.01
CA VAL A 143 -4.59 -8.94 9.26
C VAL A 143 -5.87 -8.13 9.00
N PRO A 144 -6.93 -8.36 9.77
CA PRO A 144 -8.12 -7.51 9.70
C PRO A 144 -7.78 -6.03 9.95
N PRO A 145 -8.45 -5.07 9.28
CA PRO A 145 -8.16 -3.64 9.41
C PRO A 145 -8.72 -3.05 10.72
N LEU A 146 -8.46 -3.72 11.83
CA LEU A 146 -8.87 -3.35 13.18
C LEU A 146 -7.65 -2.96 14.01
N MET A 147 -7.71 -1.84 14.71
CA MET A 147 -6.60 -1.33 15.52
C MET A 147 -6.16 -2.33 16.59
N GLU A 148 -7.12 -3.03 17.21
CA GLU A 148 -6.83 -4.07 18.20
C GLU A 148 -6.12 -5.30 17.63
N GLU A 149 -6.30 -5.61 16.33
CA GLU A 149 -5.57 -6.68 15.68
C GLU A 149 -4.16 -6.23 15.30
N VAL A 150 -4.02 -4.99 14.81
CA VAL A 150 -2.70 -4.40 14.54
C VAL A 150 -1.86 -4.30 15.82
N ALA A 151 -2.46 -3.89 16.94
CA ALA A 151 -1.75 -3.75 18.23
C ALA A 151 -1.25 -5.09 18.82
N LYS A 152 -1.78 -6.24 18.36
CA LYS A 152 -1.33 -7.58 18.81
C LYS A 152 -0.15 -8.12 18.00
N LEU A 153 0.22 -7.46 16.90
CA LEU A 153 1.29 -7.91 16.04
C LEU A 153 2.66 -7.87 16.76
N PRO A 154 3.64 -8.67 16.32
CA PRO A 154 5.00 -8.59 16.84
C PRO A 154 5.63 -7.23 16.53
N ARG A 155 6.85 -7.01 17.00
CA ARG A 155 7.61 -5.81 16.65
C ARG A 155 7.86 -5.77 15.15
N MET A 156 7.67 -4.57 14.54
CA MET A 156 7.83 -4.34 13.12
C MET A 156 9.12 -3.58 12.82
N ASP A 157 9.88 -4.07 11.86
CA ASP A 157 11.08 -3.37 11.37
C ASP A 157 10.69 -2.26 10.38
N LEU A 158 9.67 -2.52 9.55
CA LEU A 158 9.18 -1.58 8.56
C LEU A 158 7.64 -1.54 8.56
N VAL A 159 7.10 -0.34 8.67
CA VAL A 159 5.67 -0.06 8.48
C VAL A 159 5.51 0.73 7.20
N VAL A 160 4.63 0.29 6.32
CA VAL A 160 4.34 0.97 5.06
C VAL A 160 2.87 1.24 4.88
N SER A 161 2.54 2.32 4.19
CA SER A 161 1.22 2.56 3.63
C SER A 161 1.33 3.37 2.36
N ASN A 162 0.93 2.75 1.25
CA ASN A 162 0.88 3.39 -0.06
C ASN A 162 -0.55 3.78 -0.38
N TYR A 163 -0.83 5.09 -0.46
CA TYR A 163 -2.14 5.62 -0.88
C TYR A 163 -3.34 5.14 -0.04
N SER A 164 -3.13 4.81 1.25
CA SER A 164 -4.18 4.43 2.18
C SER A 164 -4.11 5.27 3.45
N TRP A 165 -3.41 4.82 4.49
CA TRP A 165 -3.17 5.58 5.72
C TRP A 165 -2.32 6.82 5.42
N PHE A 166 -2.59 7.99 6.00
CA PHE A 166 -2.07 9.33 5.64
C PHE A 166 -2.53 9.88 4.28
N TYR A 167 -3.19 9.07 3.47
CA TYR A 167 -3.69 9.50 2.17
C TYR A 167 -5.22 9.64 2.15
N HIS A 168 -5.93 8.59 2.57
CA HIS A 168 -7.39 8.55 2.72
C HIS A 168 -7.84 8.61 4.17
N TYR A 169 -6.99 8.19 5.11
CA TYR A 169 -7.28 8.13 6.53
C TYR A 169 -6.30 8.98 7.31
N PRO A 170 -6.78 9.70 8.38
CA PRO A 170 -5.91 10.50 9.21
C PRO A 170 -4.92 9.61 10.00
N PRO A 171 -3.74 10.15 10.36
CA PRO A 171 -2.70 9.41 11.08
C PRO A 171 -3.20 8.75 12.37
N GLU A 172 -4.12 9.39 13.07
CA GLU A 172 -4.65 8.96 14.37
C GLU A 172 -5.35 7.61 14.31
N VAL A 173 -5.83 7.19 13.12
CA VAL A 173 -6.60 5.93 12.98
C VAL A 173 -5.78 4.71 13.41
N TYR A 174 -4.50 4.65 13.05
CA TYR A 174 -3.65 3.49 13.37
C TYR A 174 -2.48 3.83 14.28
N TRP A 175 -2.24 5.12 14.56
CA TRP A 175 -1.00 5.55 15.20
C TRP A 175 -0.69 4.83 16.51
N ASP A 176 -1.61 4.78 17.45
CA ASP A 176 -1.36 4.18 18.76
C ASP A 176 -1.04 2.69 18.65
N ALA A 177 -1.76 1.96 17.78
CA ALA A 177 -1.51 0.56 17.52
C ALA A 177 -0.13 0.34 16.87
N VAL A 178 0.18 1.13 15.84
CA VAL A 178 1.47 1.06 15.13
C VAL A 178 2.63 1.47 16.04
N ARG A 179 2.48 2.56 16.80
CA ARG A 179 3.53 2.99 17.73
C ARG A 179 3.85 1.92 18.78
N ALA A 180 2.85 1.17 19.25
CA ALA A 180 3.03 0.11 20.23
C ALA A 180 3.88 -1.07 19.70
N ILE A 181 3.87 -1.31 18.39
CA ILE A 181 4.61 -2.41 17.74
C ILE A 181 5.92 -1.96 17.06
N MET A 182 6.19 -0.66 16.98
CA MET A 182 7.48 -0.15 16.51
C MET A 182 8.55 -0.24 17.61
N HIS A 183 9.79 -0.32 17.21
CA HIS A 183 10.99 -0.22 18.07
C HIS A 183 11.89 0.94 17.62
N GLU A 184 12.96 1.22 18.36
CA GLU A 184 13.81 2.40 18.12
C GLU A 184 14.46 2.44 16.73
N THR A 185 14.65 1.27 16.09
CA THR A 185 15.26 1.18 14.75
C THR A 185 14.24 0.90 13.66
N SER A 186 12.93 1.00 13.96
CA SER A 186 11.88 0.83 12.96
C SER A 186 11.83 1.99 11.97
N PHE A 187 11.51 1.65 10.73
CA PHE A 187 11.19 2.61 9.69
C PHE A 187 9.69 2.66 9.42
N MET A 188 9.21 3.83 9.03
CA MET A 188 7.84 4.02 8.56
C MET A 188 7.85 4.77 7.24
N LYS A 189 7.24 4.20 6.20
CA LYS A 189 7.10 4.79 4.87
C LYS A 189 5.64 5.04 4.56
N VAL A 190 5.28 6.30 4.28
CA VAL A 190 3.90 6.68 3.92
C VAL A 190 3.87 7.62 2.73
N ASN A 191 2.75 7.62 2.01
CA ASN A 191 2.43 8.65 1.04
C ASN A 191 1.47 9.67 1.65
N ILE A 192 1.84 10.95 1.60
CA ILE A 192 1.01 12.07 2.08
C ILE A 192 0.46 12.82 0.88
N ARG A 193 -0.84 12.97 0.81
CA ARG A 193 -1.52 13.75 -0.23
C ARG A 193 -1.39 15.24 0.05
N LEU A 194 -1.02 16.05 -0.96
CA LEU A 194 -0.83 17.50 -0.82
C LEU A 194 -1.97 18.31 -1.46
N ASP A 195 -2.57 17.83 -2.54
CA ASP A 195 -3.66 18.48 -3.26
C ASP A 195 -5.03 18.12 -2.64
N GLY A 196 -5.67 19.10 -2.00
CA GLY A 196 -6.92 18.87 -1.27
C GLY A 196 -6.81 17.89 -0.11
N GLY A 197 -5.57 17.56 0.28
CA GLY A 197 -5.23 16.67 1.38
C GLY A 197 -4.72 17.43 2.61
N HIS A 198 -3.83 16.80 3.33
CA HIS A 198 -3.39 17.20 4.65
C HIS A 198 -1.89 17.43 4.71
N PRO A 199 -1.37 18.56 4.16
CA PRO A 199 0.08 18.85 4.19
C PRO A 199 0.65 18.91 5.61
N GLU A 200 -0.20 19.20 6.61
CA GLU A 200 0.14 19.19 8.04
C GLU A 200 0.57 17.82 8.55
N TYR A 201 0.28 16.72 7.82
CA TYR A 201 0.73 15.39 8.21
C TYR A 201 2.25 15.22 8.15
N LEU A 202 2.94 16.01 7.34
CA LEU A 202 4.40 16.04 7.37
C LEU A 202 4.93 16.60 8.71
N ASP A 203 4.31 17.65 9.23
CA ASP A 203 4.68 18.21 10.54
C ASP A 203 4.25 17.29 11.68
N TRP A 204 3.13 16.59 11.51
CA TRP A 204 2.71 15.53 12.41
C TRP A 204 3.76 14.41 12.52
N MET A 205 4.36 13.98 11.38
CA MET A 205 5.46 13.01 11.34
C MET A 205 6.71 13.53 12.05
N LYS A 206 7.12 14.78 11.74
CA LYS A 206 8.30 15.41 12.37
C LYS A 206 8.17 15.53 13.89
N ALA A 207 6.96 15.66 14.41
CA ALA A 207 6.71 15.70 15.85
C ALA A 207 6.81 14.33 16.55
N ARG A 208 6.91 13.22 15.79
CA ARG A 208 6.85 11.83 16.30
C ARG A 208 8.03 10.96 15.92
N PHE A 209 8.92 11.48 15.09
CA PHE A 209 10.12 10.78 14.65
C PHE A 209 11.33 11.70 14.72
N HIS A 210 12.47 11.17 15.13
CA HIS A 210 13.72 11.93 15.14
C HIS A 210 14.25 12.25 13.74
N GLU A 211 13.99 11.36 12.80
CA GLU A 211 14.45 11.47 11.42
C GLU A 211 13.26 11.35 10.47
N VAL A 212 13.03 12.38 9.65
CA VAL A 212 11.95 12.43 8.63
C VAL A 212 12.53 12.93 7.34
N THR A 213 12.46 12.12 6.29
CA THR A 213 12.98 12.43 4.96
C THR A 213 11.86 12.35 3.93
N VAL A 214 11.73 13.36 3.08
CA VAL A 214 10.91 13.29 1.88
C VAL A 214 11.76 12.67 0.77
N THR A 215 11.39 11.47 0.34
CA THR A 215 12.17 10.71 -0.64
C THR A 215 11.71 10.94 -2.07
N GLU A 216 10.46 11.33 -2.27
CA GLU A 216 9.87 11.48 -3.59
C GLU A 216 8.75 12.52 -3.59
N LEU A 217 8.65 13.31 -4.66
CA LEU A 217 7.50 14.12 -4.98
C LEU A 217 6.83 13.55 -6.22
N LEU A 218 5.64 13.02 -6.06
CA LEU A 218 4.81 12.54 -7.14
C LEU A 218 3.81 13.64 -7.53
N GLN A 219 3.88 14.06 -8.78
CA GLN A 219 2.96 15.05 -9.30
C GLN A 219 2.51 14.65 -10.70
N ASN A 220 1.21 14.53 -10.86
CA ASN A 220 0.54 14.40 -12.14
C ASN A 220 -0.70 15.30 -12.14
N ASP A 221 -1.48 15.31 -13.20
CA ASP A 221 -2.65 16.17 -13.36
C ASP A 221 -3.76 15.95 -12.32
N TRP A 222 -3.68 14.88 -11.54
CA TRP A 222 -4.75 14.39 -10.66
C TRP A 222 -4.33 14.20 -9.21
N ASN A 223 -3.04 14.17 -8.97
CA ASN A 223 -2.50 13.85 -7.66
C ASN A 223 -1.17 14.54 -7.45
N LYS A 224 -1.06 15.23 -6.33
CA LYS A 224 0.19 15.71 -5.80
C LYS A 224 0.41 15.10 -4.43
N SER A 225 1.41 14.26 -4.31
CA SER A 225 1.74 13.58 -3.06
C SER A 225 3.25 13.53 -2.85
N ILE A 226 3.64 13.34 -1.60
CA ILE A 226 5.03 13.07 -1.22
C ILE A 226 5.14 11.68 -0.59
N THR A 227 6.25 11.02 -0.88
CA THR A 227 6.66 9.84 -0.13
C THR A 227 7.56 10.30 1.01
N VAL A 228 7.19 9.90 2.22
CA VAL A 228 7.91 10.23 3.45
C VAL A 228 8.42 8.96 4.08
N LEU A 229 9.71 8.95 4.42
CA LEU A 229 10.34 7.94 5.25
C LEU A 229 10.67 8.56 6.60
N ALA A 230 10.26 7.89 7.66
CA ALA A 230 10.53 8.29 9.03
C ALA A 230 11.23 7.17 9.81
N HIS A 231 12.14 7.54 10.69
CA HIS A 231 12.96 6.63 11.47
C HIS A 231 13.08 7.10 12.93
N LYS A 232 13.33 6.18 13.85
CA LYS A 232 13.45 6.44 15.28
C LYS A 232 12.22 7.12 15.87
N PRO A 233 11.12 6.37 16.05
CA PRO A 233 9.90 6.89 16.67
C PRO A 233 10.15 7.37 18.09
N ILE A 234 9.60 8.54 18.45
CA ILE A 234 9.69 9.18 19.76
C ILE A 234 8.71 8.51 20.75
#